data_5f75c172fedace46137c9a6b0ce5d704
#
_entry.id   5f75c172fedace46137c9a6b0ce5d704
#
_cell.length_a   1.000
_cell.length_b   1.000
_cell.length_c   1.000
_cell.angle_alpha   90.00
_cell.angle_beta   90.00
_cell.angle_gamma   90.00
#
_symmetry.space_group_name_H-M   'P 1'
#
loop_
_entity.id
_entity.type
_entity.pdbx_description
1 polymer ?
#
loop_
_entity_poly.entity_id
_entity_poly.type
_entity_poly.pdbx_seq_one_letter_code
_entity_poly.pdbx_strand_id
1 'polypeptide(L)' 'MIKVITYGTFDLLHYGHIRLLERAKALGDYLIVGVTADDFDKVRGKINVQRSLMERVEAVRATGIADEIVICLLY' A
#
# COMPACT_ATOMS: atom_id res chain seq x y z
N MET A 1 12.45 2.06 -18.95
CA MET A 1 11.81 1.46 -17.79
C MET A 1 10.52 2.20 -17.44
N ILE A 2 9.46 1.47 -17.27
CA ILE A 2 8.19 2.05 -16.90
C ILE A 2 7.96 1.79 -15.42
N LYS A 3 7.83 2.86 -14.66
CA LYS A 3 7.56 2.76 -13.23
C LYS A 3 6.08 3.00 -13.00
N VAL A 4 5.48 2.13 -12.23
CA VAL A 4 4.07 2.23 -11.88
C VAL A 4 3.98 2.49 -10.38
N ILE A 5 3.12 3.40 -9.99
CA ILE A 5 2.92 3.69 -8.59
C ILE A 5 1.46 3.47 -8.24
N THR A 6 1.22 2.85 -7.11
CA THR A 6 -0.13 2.67 -6.60
C THR A 6 -0.13 2.99 -5.11
N TYR A 7 -1.27 3.44 -4.63
CA TYR A 7 -1.42 3.86 -3.24
C TYR A 7 -2.56 3.11 -2.59
N GLY A 8 -2.46 2.91 -1.32
CA GLY A 8 -3.55 2.32 -0.57
C GLY A 8 -3.23 2.20 0.89
N THR A 9 -4.23 1.89 1.69
CA THR A 9 -4.06 1.64 3.10
C THR A 9 -3.48 0.26 3.35
N PHE A 10 -3.94 -0.71 2.56
CA PHE A 10 -3.51 -2.11 2.64
C PHE A 10 -3.66 -2.70 4.04
N ASP A 11 -4.75 -2.32 4.71
CA ASP A 11 -5.06 -2.87 6.01
C ASP A 11 -5.66 -4.26 5.82
N LEU A 12 -5.20 -5.22 6.62
CA LEU A 12 -5.66 -6.60 6.51
C LEU A 12 -5.55 -7.08 5.07
N LEU A 13 -4.34 -7.06 4.59
CA LEU A 13 -4.05 -7.43 3.21
C LEU A 13 -4.68 -8.77 2.87
N HIS A 14 -5.42 -8.80 1.77
CA HIS A 14 -6.10 -10.02 1.36
C HIS A 14 -5.90 -10.23 -0.14
N TYR A 15 -6.50 -11.30 -0.64
CA TYR A 15 -6.32 -11.71 -2.01
C TYR A 15 -6.63 -10.61 -3.02
N GLY A 16 -7.65 -9.80 -2.74
CA GLY A 16 -7.99 -8.69 -3.63
C GLY A 16 -6.87 -7.66 -3.74
N HIS A 17 -6.19 -7.39 -2.63
CA HIS A 17 -5.05 -6.49 -2.65
C HIS A 17 -3.91 -7.09 -3.46
N ILE A 18 -3.68 -8.38 -3.31
CA ILE A 18 -2.61 -9.05 -4.03
C ILE A 18 -2.87 -9.00 -5.53
N ARG A 19 -4.12 -9.23 -5.94
CA ARG A 19 -4.48 -9.13 -7.35
C ARG A 19 -4.28 -7.73 -7.89
N LEU A 20 -4.59 -6.73 -7.09
CA LEU A 20 -4.39 -5.35 -7.49
C LEU A 20 -2.91 -5.08 -7.72
N LEU A 21 -2.07 -5.54 -6.81
CA LEU A 21 -0.64 -5.33 -6.93
C LEU A 21 -0.07 -6.05 -8.15
N GLU A 22 -0.55 -7.26 -8.40
CA GLU A 22 -0.11 -8.01 -9.56
C GLU A 22 -0.48 -7.31 -10.85
N ARG A 23 -1.68 -6.76 -10.92
CA ARG A 23 -2.11 -6.02 -12.09
C ARG A 23 -1.29 -4.75 -12.30
N ALA A 24 -1.02 -4.05 -11.21
CA ALA A 24 -0.22 -2.85 -11.30
C ALA A 24 1.19 -3.17 -11.78
N LYS A 25 1.77 -4.25 -11.26
CA LYS A 25 3.09 -4.66 -11.68
C LYS A 25 3.14 -4.99 -13.17
N ALA A 26 2.09 -5.59 -13.67
CA ALA A 26 2.02 -5.99 -15.07
C ALA A 26 1.98 -4.81 -16.02
N LEU A 27 1.66 -3.61 -15.52
CA LEU A 27 1.59 -2.42 -16.35
C LEU A 27 2.95 -1.80 -16.64
N GLY A 28 3.98 -2.27 -15.96
CA GLY A 28 5.31 -1.68 -16.14
C GLY A 28 6.39 -2.63 -15.69
N ASP A 29 7.57 -2.06 -15.49
CA ASP A 29 8.75 -2.84 -15.12
C ASP A 29 9.09 -2.74 -13.64
N TYR A 30 8.57 -1.73 -12.98
CA TYR A 30 8.96 -1.43 -11.60
C TYR A 30 7.73 -0.91 -10.86
N LEU A 31 7.39 -1.55 -9.77
CA LEU A 31 6.20 -1.17 -9.00
C LEU A 31 6.58 -0.50 -7.69
N ILE A 32 6.06 0.69 -7.50
CA ILE A 32 6.20 1.44 -6.25
C ILE A 32 4.85 1.40 -5.56
N VAL A 33 4.84 0.94 -4.32
CA VAL A 33 3.60 0.88 -3.54
C VAL A 33 3.67 1.92 -2.45
N GLY A 34 2.72 2.84 -2.44
CA GLY A 34 2.60 3.82 -1.38
C GLY A 34 1.61 3.36 -0.35
N VAL A 35 2.06 3.15 0.88
CA VAL A 35 1.19 2.76 1.98
C VAL A 35 0.84 4.04 2.73
N THR A 36 -0.44 4.37 2.80
CA THR A 36 -0.84 5.62 3.40
C THR A 36 -0.80 5.53 4.91
N ALA A 37 -0.23 6.57 5.51
CA ALA A 37 -0.28 6.71 6.94
C ALA A 37 -1.68 7.18 7.31
N ASP A 38 -2.22 6.60 8.35
CA ASP A 38 -3.63 6.77 8.67
C ASP A 38 -3.90 7.48 9.98
N ASP A 39 -2.87 7.81 10.68
CA ASP A 39 -3.03 8.35 12.03
C ASP A 39 -3.27 9.85 12.04
N PHE A 40 -3.57 10.39 10.91
CA PHE A 40 -3.82 11.80 10.82
C PHE A 40 -5.23 12.19 10.52
N ASP A 41 -6.13 11.27 10.31
CA ASP A 41 -7.45 11.63 9.85
C ASP A 41 -8.32 12.08 10.99
N LYS A 42 -7.87 13.12 11.66
CA LYS A 42 -8.62 13.67 12.79
C LYS A 42 -9.83 14.45 12.32
N VAL A 43 -9.75 14.96 11.10
CA VAL A 43 -10.84 15.75 10.56
C VAL A 43 -12.06 14.87 10.31
N ARG A 44 -11.84 13.68 9.81
CA ARG A 44 -12.94 12.78 9.56
C ARG A 44 -13.30 11.93 10.76
N GLY A 45 -12.59 12.11 11.83
CA GLY A 45 -12.91 11.46 13.06
C GLY A 45 -12.06 10.25 13.33
N LYS A 46 -12.16 9.24 12.54
CA LYS A 46 -11.40 8.05 12.80
C LYS A 46 -11.22 7.22 11.56
N ILE A 47 -10.21 6.40 11.62
CA ILE A 47 -9.91 5.45 10.55
C ILE A 47 -10.00 4.07 11.16
N ASN A 48 -10.74 3.20 10.51
CA ASN A 48 -10.88 1.83 10.99
C ASN A 48 -9.74 0.97 10.44
N VAL A 49 -8.55 1.24 10.91
CA VAL A 49 -7.39 0.49 10.50
C VAL A 49 -7.02 -0.48 11.61
N GLN A 50 -6.92 -1.73 11.26
CA GLN A 50 -6.68 -2.78 12.23
C GLN A 50 -5.21 -2.95 12.56
N ARG A 51 -4.34 -2.66 11.59
CA ARG A 51 -2.93 -2.89 11.76
C ARG A 51 -2.15 -1.60 11.74
N SER A 52 -1.02 -1.58 12.44
CA SER A 52 -0.16 -0.42 12.43
C SER A 52 0.44 -0.21 11.05
N LEU A 53 0.96 0.98 10.81
CA LEU A 53 1.58 1.30 9.54
C LEU A 53 2.72 0.33 9.23
N MET A 54 3.54 0.02 10.22
CA MET A 54 4.66 -0.87 9.99
C MET A 54 4.20 -2.28 9.65
N GLU A 55 3.15 -2.75 10.28
CA GLU A 55 2.60 -4.06 9.96
C GLU A 55 2.08 -4.10 8.54
N ARG A 56 1.45 -3.02 8.10
CA ARG A 56 0.93 -2.95 6.76
C ARG A 56 2.04 -2.91 5.72
N VAL A 57 3.10 -2.17 6.02
CA VAL A 57 4.26 -2.13 5.14
C VAL A 57 4.88 -3.51 5.00
N GLU A 58 5.03 -4.22 6.12
CA GLU A 58 5.60 -5.55 6.08
C GLU A 58 4.72 -6.53 5.32
N ALA A 59 3.42 -6.40 5.45
CA ALA A 59 2.51 -7.28 4.73
C ALA A 59 2.66 -7.08 3.22
N VAL A 60 2.78 -5.84 2.77
CA VAL A 60 2.98 -5.57 1.36
C VAL A 60 4.33 -6.10 0.90
N ARG A 61 5.35 -5.89 1.71
CA ARG A 61 6.68 -6.39 1.37
C ARG A 61 6.71 -7.90 1.25
N ALA A 62 5.98 -8.57 2.11
CA ALA A 62 5.96 -10.03 2.13
C ALA A 62 5.33 -10.62 0.86
N THR A 63 4.56 -9.86 0.11
CA THR A 63 3.99 -10.36 -1.14
C THR A 63 5.06 -10.58 -2.20
N GLY A 64 6.17 -9.85 -2.09
CA GLY A 64 7.24 -9.95 -3.06
C GLY A 64 6.92 -9.29 -4.39
N ILE A 65 5.80 -8.59 -4.49
CA ILE A 65 5.40 -7.97 -5.76
C ILE A 65 5.93 -6.55 -5.91
N ALA A 66 5.96 -5.81 -4.82
CA ALA A 66 6.42 -4.43 -4.85
C ALA A 66 7.95 -4.36 -4.95
N ASP A 67 8.43 -3.52 -5.85
CA ASP A 67 9.86 -3.29 -5.97
C ASP A 67 10.33 -2.23 -4.96
N GLU A 68 9.42 -1.33 -4.62
CA GLU A 68 9.74 -0.27 -3.68
C GLU A 68 8.48 0.08 -2.91
N ILE A 69 8.63 0.33 -1.62
CA ILE A 69 7.51 0.70 -0.77
C ILE A 69 7.83 2.03 -0.13
N VAL A 70 6.89 2.97 -0.24
CA VAL A 70 7.04 4.28 0.36
C VAL A 70 5.88 4.54 1.29
N ILE A 71 6.09 5.41 2.26
CA ILE A 71 5.04 5.79 3.18
C ILE A 71 4.50 7.14 2.73
N CYS A 72 3.20 7.20 2.53
CA CYS A 72 2.55 8.41 2.07
C CYS A 72 1.79 9.07 3.19
N LEU A 73 2.03 10.35 3.37
CA LEU A 73 1.30 11.15 4.34
C LEU A 73 0.23 11.92 3.59
N LEU A 74 -0.83 11.22 3.27
CA LEU A 74 -1.91 11.82 2.52
C LEU A 74 -3.08 12.14 3.42
N TYR A 75 -3.65 13.26 3.23
CA TYR A 75 -4.89 13.65 3.90
C TYR A 75 -5.45 14.90 3.29
#